data_07bf0006b804be5470998ab9770d1ec9
#
_entry.id   07bf0006b804be5470998ab9770d1ec9
#
_cell.length_a   1.000
_cell.length_b   1.000
_cell.length_c   1.000
_cell.angle_alpha   90.00
_cell.angle_beta   90.00
_cell.angle_gamma   90.00
#
_symmetry.space_group_name_H-M   'P 1'
#
loop_
_entity.id
_entity.type
_entity.pdbx_description
1 polymer ?
#
loop_
_entity_poly.entity_id
_entity_poly.type
_entity_poly.pdbx_seq_one_letter_code
_entity_poly.pdbx_strand_id
1 'polypeptide(L)'
;MISSFSRMSRSVTLAAVLVMVLSGIGLVAPATAAPNRTPGLDEVLNGFVVGALRDGRLASPQEVIDPLVAGDPFYAEPRLTGREKPGDVLKAKRVAVQFMGVRPGKLDAYKLMYVTRGLHDEPEISTGLLMIPRDGRSDATRPLIGYQLANDSVGAYCHPSTMWTGGDPMDGASWSALGPLAQFFGKGYAVMMSDVGNDGDPKPHGVFAGKFAGKALLDGLRAALRHKDNGLSVASPLGVFGIAGGGVGAAFAAENAKRYAPELEIKGVVLEGMVVDQKNFIATADGSVGSAFVLATLLGLEPRYPEMKLDEKLTPTGKAIADVFRTQCQTPAYFTMPFVPMNALFKSGENPADIADFQAVYDDNKLGRKSPDAPVLIASCVADDSPMSLVPAADSRKLAADYRRGGTQVDYQPTDCSMVRFLTNLYGWGTDLFGMQTVDWLAEKLESPAP
;
A
#
# COMPACT_ATOMS: atom_id res chain seq x y z
N MET A 1 -4.09 -11.65 45.94
CA MET A 1 -3.38 -12.28 44.80
C MET A 1 -3.61 -11.52 43.48
N ILE A 2 -3.56 -10.17 43.47
CA ILE A 2 -3.84 -9.33 42.26
C ILE A 2 -2.69 -8.27 42.02
N SER A 3 -1.59 -8.30 42.77
CA SER A 3 -0.53 -7.27 42.65
C SER A 3 0.70 -7.69 41.85
N SER A 4 0.74 -8.88 41.24
CA SER A 4 1.95 -9.40 40.56
C SER A 4 1.90 -9.32 39.03
N PHE A 5 0.74 -9.05 38.42
CA PHE A 5 0.59 -9.02 36.95
C PHE A 5 0.94 -7.67 36.29
N SER A 6 0.97 -6.58 37.07
CA SER A 6 1.21 -5.23 36.49
C SER A 6 2.70 -4.90 36.27
N ARG A 7 3.63 -5.65 36.84
CA ARG A 7 5.08 -5.39 36.67
C ARG A 7 5.73 -6.13 35.49
N MET A 8 5.11 -7.22 35.00
CA MET A 8 5.69 -7.98 33.90
C MET A 8 5.41 -7.38 32.52
N SER A 9 4.29 -6.66 32.35
CA SER A 9 3.93 -6.00 31.08
C SER A 9 4.86 -4.83 30.71
N ARG A 10 5.33 -4.06 31.71
CA ARG A 10 6.20 -2.91 31.45
C ARG A 10 7.65 -3.28 31.09
N SER A 11 8.12 -4.45 31.52
CA SER A 11 9.50 -4.90 31.25
C SER A 11 9.66 -5.52 29.86
N VAL A 12 8.62 -6.11 29.30
CA VAL A 12 8.66 -6.74 27.97
C VAL A 12 8.62 -5.68 26.87
N THR A 13 7.84 -4.61 27.05
CA THR A 13 7.75 -3.53 26.06
C THR A 13 9.04 -2.69 26.01
N LEU A 14 9.71 -2.46 27.15
CA LEU A 14 11.01 -1.78 27.15
C LEU A 14 12.15 -2.66 26.58
N ALA A 15 12.10 -3.97 26.75
CA ALA A 15 13.11 -4.88 26.22
C ALA A 15 13.03 -4.99 24.69
N ALA A 16 11.83 -4.96 24.11
CA ALA A 16 11.66 -5.00 22.65
C ALA A 16 12.18 -3.71 21.97
N VAL A 17 11.95 -2.56 22.57
CA VAL A 17 12.47 -1.26 22.08
C VAL A 17 13.98 -1.16 22.30
N LEU A 18 14.50 -1.68 23.41
CA LEU A 18 15.93 -1.61 23.72
C LEU A 18 16.77 -2.59 22.88
N VAL A 19 16.22 -3.74 22.52
CA VAL A 19 16.90 -4.69 21.61
C VAL A 19 17.01 -4.13 20.19
N MET A 20 16.05 -3.31 19.72
CA MET A 20 16.18 -2.61 18.44
C MET A 20 17.25 -1.50 18.45
N VAL A 21 17.55 -0.91 19.60
CA VAL A 21 18.55 0.18 19.72
C VAL A 21 19.96 -0.34 19.97
N LEU A 22 20.13 -1.48 20.66
CA LEU A 22 21.45 -2.00 21.05
C LEU A 22 22.08 -2.96 20.02
N SER A 23 21.35 -3.49 19.06
CA SER A 23 21.91 -4.33 18.00
C SER A 23 22.61 -3.53 16.87
N GLY A 24 22.55 -2.20 16.91
CA GLY A 24 23.10 -1.31 15.89
C GLY A 24 24.54 -0.83 16.09
N ILE A 25 25.25 -1.31 17.10
CA ILE A 25 26.65 -0.91 17.34
C ILE A 25 27.55 -2.07 16.99
N GLY A 26 27.99 -2.17 15.77
CA GLY A 26 29.05 -3.11 15.43
C GLY A 26 29.30 -3.32 13.96
N LEU A 27 30.40 -2.74 13.50
CA LEU A 27 31.17 -3.06 12.28
C LEU A 27 30.71 -2.38 10.98
N VAL A 28 31.24 -1.19 10.75
CA VAL A 28 31.32 -0.58 9.43
C VAL A 28 32.38 -1.33 8.60
N ALA A 29 31.91 -2.12 7.64
CA ALA A 29 32.76 -2.64 6.58
C ALA A 29 32.73 -1.66 5.38
N PRO A 30 33.83 -1.46 4.64
CA PRO A 30 33.87 -0.53 3.52
C PRO A 30 32.93 -0.99 2.40
N ALA A 31 32.12 -0.07 1.92
CA ALA A 31 31.12 -0.30 0.88
C ALA A 31 31.77 -0.56 -0.48
N THR A 32 31.65 -1.79 -0.96
CA THR A 32 31.69 -2.09 -2.39
C THR A 32 30.25 -2.26 -2.85
N ALA A 33 29.82 -1.42 -3.78
CA ALA A 33 28.45 -1.41 -4.31
C ALA A 33 28.15 -2.75 -4.99
N ALA A 34 27.41 -3.62 -4.31
CA ALA A 34 26.78 -4.78 -4.90
C ALA A 34 25.35 -4.41 -5.32
N PRO A 35 24.79 -4.98 -6.41
CA PRO A 35 23.46 -4.62 -6.91
C PRO A 35 22.28 -4.96 -5.97
N ASN A 36 22.55 -5.48 -4.78
CA ASN A 36 21.57 -5.81 -3.73
C ASN A 36 21.98 -5.22 -2.37
N ARG A 37 22.35 -3.96 -2.33
CA ARG A 37 22.72 -3.31 -1.09
C ARG A 37 21.47 -3.11 -0.20
N THR A 38 21.48 -3.77 0.95
CA THR A 38 20.56 -3.38 2.04
C THR A 38 20.98 -2.00 2.56
N PRO A 39 20.10 -0.99 2.60
CA PRO A 39 20.46 0.32 3.12
C PRO A 39 20.90 0.23 4.57
N GLY A 40 21.81 1.09 4.98
CA GLY A 40 22.22 1.19 6.38
C GLY A 40 21.05 1.66 7.25
N LEU A 41 21.08 1.33 8.53
CA LEU A 41 20.07 1.77 9.49
C LEU A 41 19.95 3.31 9.51
N ASP A 42 21.05 4.02 9.30
CA ASP A 42 21.15 5.45 9.17
C ASP A 42 20.47 5.99 7.90
N GLU A 43 20.49 5.27 6.79
CA GLU A 43 19.77 5.66 5.56
C GLU A 43 18.25 5.53 5.74
N VAL A 44 17.78 4.43 6.33
CA VAL A 44 16.35 4.23 6.62
C VAL A 44 15.87 5.17 7.72
N LEU A 45 16.67 5.37 8.76
CA LEU A 45 16.31 6.22 9.88
C LEU A 45 16.57 7.72 9.59
N ASN A 46 17.54 8.09 8.75
CA ASN A 46 17.85 9.49 8.46
C ASN A 46 16.80 10.22 7.62
N GLY A 47 16.03 9.53 6.79
CA GLY A 47 14.94 10.15 6.04
C GLY A 47 13.79 10.55 6.95
N PHE A 48 12.83 9.67 7.06
CA PHE A 48 11.58 9.95 7.77
C PHE A 48 11.71 9.80 9.29
N VAL A 49 12.28 8.69 9.78
CA VAL A 49 12.24 8.38 11.23
C VAL A 49 13.21 9.25 12.03
N VAL A 50 14.48 9.34 11.63
CA VAL A 50 15.45 10.19 12.36
C VAL A 50 15.18 11.67 12.14
N GLY A 51 14.77 12.06 10.93
CA GLY A 51 14.27 13.42 10.67
C GLY A 51 13.04 13.72 11.51
N ALA A 52 12.10 12.79 11.61
CA ALA A 52 10.91 12.92 12.45
C ALA A 52 11.26 12.99 13.95
N LEU A 53 12.18 12.13 14.42
CA LEU A 53 12.62 12.15 15.82
C LEU A 53 13.44 13.39 16.17
N ARG A 54 14.29 13.87 15.27
CA ARG A 54 15.12 15.07 15.46
C ARG A 54 14.33 16.35 15.38
N ASP A 55 13.46 16.47 14.39
CA ASP A 55 12.72 17.69 14.06
C ASP A 55 11.23 17.59 14.41
N GLY A 56 10.79 16.45 14.89
CA GLY A 56 9.43 16.16 15.28
C GLY A 56 9.23 16.20 16.80
N ARG A 57 8.08 15.77 17.23
CA ARG A 57 7.72 15.60 18.63
C ARG A 57 6.86 14.37 18.85
N LEU A 58 6.85 13.86 20.06
CA LEU A 58 5.86 12.87 20.45
C LEU A 58 4.45 13.49 20.42
N ALA A 59 3.48 12.73 19.97
CA ALA A 59 2.07 13.08 20.10
C ALA A 59 1.64 13.00 21.56
N SER A 60 0.75 13.90 21.98
CA SER A 60 0.09 13.76 23.28
C SER A 60 -0.85 12.56 23.30
N PRO A 61 -1.21 12.00 24.47
CA PRO A 61 -2.19 10.92 24.54
C PRO A 61 -3.52 11.27 23.84
N GLN A 62 -3.98 12.51 23.95
CA GLN A 62 -5.20 12.98 23.30
C GLN A 62 -5.08 12.95 21.77
N GLU A 63 -3.95 13.41 21.24
CA GLU A 63 -3.71 13.38 19.78
C GLU A 63 -3.67 11.96 19.19
N VAL A 64 -3.37 10.95 20.03
CA VAL A 64 -3.44 9.53 19.64
C VAL A 64 -4.87 8.99 19.78
N ILE A 65 -5.58 9.35 20.86
CA ILE A 65 -6.87 8.77 21.19
C ILE A 65 -8.02 9.45 20.43
N ASP A 66 -8.01 10.77 20.29
CA ASP A 66 -9.10 11.52 19.68
C ASP A 66 -9.45 11.04 18.26
N PRO A 67 -8.48 10.78 17.38
CA PRO A 67 -8.79 10.24 16.04
C PRO A 67 -9.43 8.85 16.05
N LEU A 68 -9.18 8.05 17.09
CA LEU A 68 -9.72 6.69 17.22
C LEU A 68 -11.19 6.68 17.67
N VAL A 69 -11.65 7.72 18.36
CA VAL A 69 -12.99 7.77 18.96
C VAL A 69 -13.92 8.79 18.32
N ALA A 70 -13.38 9.80 17.64
CA ALA A 70 -14.15 10.84 16.98
C ALA A 70 -14.09 10.65 15.46
N GLY A 71 -15.21 10.38 14.83
CA GLY A 71 -15.28 10.38 13.35
C GLY A 71 -14.78 11.71 12.77
N ASP A 72 -13.94 11.68 11.74
CA ASP A 72 -13.48 12.90 11.06
C ASP A 72 -14.55 13.34 10.03
N PRO A 73 -15.19 14.51 10.21
CA PRO A 73 -16.21 15.00 9.29
C PRO A 73 -15.65 15.30 7.88
N PHE A 74 -14.34 15.25 7.71
CA PHE A 74 -13.70 15.36 6.38
C PHE A 74 -14.26 14.30 5.43
N TYR A 75 -14.46 13.08 5.88
CA TYR A 75 -14.88 11.94 5.06
C TYR A 75 -16.37 11.93 4.67
N ALA A 76 -17.19 12.85 5.20
CA ALA A 76 -18.57 12.98 4.77
C ALA A 76 -18.64 13.40 3.28
N GLU A 77 -19.27 12.58 2.45
CA GLU A 77 -19.30 12.79 0.99
C GLU A 77 -20.24 13.94 0.60
N PRO A 78 -19.78 14.85 -0.26
CA PRO A 78 -20.69 15.76 -0.93
C PRO A 78 -21.49 15.03 -2.02
N ARG A 79 -22.69 15.51 -2.31
CA ARG A 79 -23.44 15.00 -3.45
C ARG A 79 -22.77 15.42 -4.76
N LEU A 80 -22.44 14.45 -5.59
CA LEU A 80 -21.93 14.72 -6.94
C LEU A 80 -23.07 15.22 -7.85
N THR A 81 -22.76 16.19 -8.70
CA THR A 81 -23.70 16.80 -9.65
C THR A 81 -23.65 16.15 -11.03
N GLY A 82 -22.65 15.28 -11.25
CA GLY A 82 -22.35 14.64 -12.54
C GLY A 82 -21.52 15.50 -13.51
N ARG A 83 -21.10 16.69 -13.09
CA ARG A 83 -20.23 17.58 -13.88
C ARG A 83 -18.75 17.44 -13.53
N GLU A 84 -18.48 16.83 -12.40
CA GLU A 84 -17.14 16.65 -11.86
C GLU A 84 -16.31 15.71 -12.75
N LYS A 85 -15.07 16.07 -12.91
CA LYS A 85 -14.09 15.30 -13.72
C LYS A 85 -13.19 14.47 -12.81
N PRO A 86 -12.65 13.36 -13.31
CA PRO A 86 -11.61 12.61 -12.59
C PRO A 86 -10.48 13.50 -12.09
N GLY A 87 -10.13 13.38 -10.81
CA GLY A 87 -9.13 14.18 -10.12
C GLY A 87 -9.60 15.58 -9.69
N ASP A 88 -10.89 15.93 -9.83
CA ASP A 88 -11.41 17.18 -9.25
C ASP A 88 -11.41 17.07 -7.72
N VAL A 89 -10.80 18.04 -7.06
CA VAL A 89 -10.71 18.10 -5.60
C VAL A 89 -12.03 18.60 -5.02
N LEU A 90 -12.71 17.78 -4.26
CA LEU A 90 -13.98 18.09 -3.60
C LEU A 90 -13.75 18.72 -2.22
N LYS A 91 -12.76 18.21 -1.49
CA LYS A 91 -12.35 18.74 -0.19
C LYS A 91 -10.83 18.60 -0.05
N ALA A 92 -10.22 19.54 0.64
CA ALA A 92 -8.85 19.47 1.08
C ALA A 92 -8.74 19.91 2.53
N LYS A 93 -7.93 19.22 3.33
CA LYS A 93 -7.68 19.54 4.73
C LYS A 93 -6.21 19.39 5.03
N ARG A 94 -5.55 20.47 5.44
CA ARG A 94 -4.16 20.38 5.95
C ARG A 94 -4.19 19.60 7.28
N VAL A 95 -3.30 18.63 7.39
CA VAL A 95 -3.23 17.74 8.54
C VAL A 95 -1.79 17.57 9.00
N ALA A 96 -1.60 17.06 10.21
CA ALA A 96 -0.31 16.61 10.66
C ALA A 96 -0.23 15.09 10.44
N VAL A 97 0.88 14.63 9.87
CA VAL A 97 1.19 13.20 9.82
C VAL A 97 1.53 12.73 11.24
N GLN A 98 1.06 11.56 11.59
CA GLN A 98 1.42 10.88 12.81
C GLN A 98 1.74 9.42 12.49
N PHE A 99 2.93 9.01 12.85
CA PHE A 99 3.39 7.64 12.65
C PHE A 99 3.93 7.10 13.98
N MET A 100 3.38 5.98 14.44
CA MET A 100 3.79 5.35 15.73
C MET A 100 3.87 6.34 16.90
N GLY A 101 2.94 7.28 16.98
CA GLY A 101 2.94 8.31 18.03
C GLY A 101 3.98 9.41 17.83
N VAL A 102 4.71 9.45 16.71
CA VAL A 102 5.66 10.52 16.36
C VAL A 102 5.07 11.41 15.28
N ARG A 103 5.17 12.72 15.46
CA ARG A 103 4.78 13.73 14.47
C ARG A 103 6.02 14.29 13.78
N PRO A 104 6.23 14.04 12.49
CA PRO A 104 7.34 14.60 11.73
C PRO A 104 7.28 16.14 11.69
N GLY A 105 8.42 16.80 11.94
CA GLY A 105 8.49 18.26 11.96
C GLY A 105 8.61 18.94 10.60
N LYS A 106 9.10 18.24 9.59
CA LYS A 106 9.43 18.79 8.26
C LYS A 106 8.60 18.19 7.13
N LEU A 107 7.30 18.02 7.37
CA LEU A 107 6.39 17.48 6.38
C LEU A 107 5.10 18.30 6.36
N ASP A 108 4.71 18.79 5.20
CA ASP A 108 3.37 19.30 4.95
C ASP A 108 2.51 18.15 4.45
N ALA A 109 1.29 18.07 4.95
CA ALA A 109 0.38 17.02 4.52
C ALA A 109 -1.06 17.52 4.36
N TYR A 110 -1.75 16.92 3.40
CA TYR A 110 -3.12 17.25 3.06
C TYR A 110 -3.93 15.97 2.85
N LYS A 111 -5.06 15.83 3.56
CA LYS A 111 -6.11 14.92 3.14
C LYS A 111 -6.79 15.53 1.92
N LEU A 112 -6.90 14.76 0.86
CA LEU A 112 -7.62 15.15 -0.35
C LEU A 112 -8.79 14.21 -0.56
N MET A 113 -9.98 14.76 -0.79
CA MET A 113 -11.14 14.04 -1.30
C MET A 113 -11.31 14.43 -2.75
N TYR A 114 -11.40 13.47 -3.64
CA TYR A 114 -11.41 13.72 -5.07
C TYR A 114 -12.34 12.78 -5.82
N VAL A 115 -12.74 13.20 -7.01
CA VAL A 115 -13.55 12.39 -7.92
C VAL A 115 -12.69 11.36 -8.61
N THR A 116 -13.16 10.13 -8.64
CA THR A 116 -12.63 9.03 -9.43
C THR A 116 -13.73 8.37 -10.26
N ARG A 117 -13.43 7.23 -10.86
CA ARG A 117 -14.37 6.44 -11.65
C ARG A 117 -14.44 5.01 -11.15
N GLY A 118 -15.66 4.50 -11.00
CA GLY A 118 -15.93 3.11 -10.69
C GLY A 118 -15.57 2.17 -11.84
N LEU A 119 -15.95 0.91 -11.72
CA LEU A 119 -15.63 -0.12 -12.74
C LEU A 119 -16.26 0.20 -14.09
N HIS A 120 -17.47 0.74 -14.12
CA HIS A 120 -18.26 1.06 -15.33
C HIS A 120 -18.18 2.54 -15.71
N ASP A 121 -17.11 3.24 -15.26
CA ASP A 121 -16.87 4.66 -15.48
C ASP A 121 -17.88 5.62 -14.81
N GLU A 122 -18.70 5.13 -13.87
CA GLU A 122 -19.57 5.95 -13.03
C GLU A 122 -18.72 6.84 -12.09
N PRO A 123 -19.20 8.06 -11.80
CA PRO A 123 -18.52 8.94 -10.85
C PRO A 123 -18.52 8.34 -9.44
N GLU A 124 -17.35 8.26 -8.83
CA GLU A 124 -17.15 7.85 -7.44
C GLU A 124 -16.25 8.82 -6.72
N ILE A 125 -16.21 8.69 -5.40
CA ILE A 125 -15.34 9.49 -4.53
C ILE A 125 -14.24 8.59 -3.98
N SER A 126 -13.01 9.10 -3.99
CA SER A 126 -11.90 8.52 -3.25
C SER A 126 -11.22 9.60 -2.42
N THR A 127 -10.50 9.16 -1.41
CA THR A 127 -9.66 10.02 -0.58
C THR A 127 -8.20 9.58 -0.67
N GLY A 128 -7.33 10.37 -0.07
CA GLY A 128 -5.92 10.05 0.02
C GLY A 128 -5.15 11.08 0.81
N LEU A 129 -3.89 10.76 1.06
CA LEU A 129 -2.95 11.58 1.82
C LEU A 129 -1.82 12.05 0.92
N LEU A 130 -1.72 13.34 0.71
CA LEU A 130 -0.57 13.99 0.05
C LEU A 130 0.42 14.45 1.12
N MET A 131 1.69 14.05 0.99
CA MET A 131 2.78 14.42 1.89
C MET A 131 3.91 15.06 1.09
N ILE A 132 4.42 16.21 1.55
CA ILE A 132 5.43 17.03 0.86
C ILE A 132 6.53 17.40 1.86
N PRO A 133 7.79 17.01 1.61
CA PRO A 133 8.92 17.41 2.46
C PRO A 133 9.14 18.92 2.43
N ARG A 134 9.35 19.53 3.60
CA ARG A 134 9.76 20.92 3.76
C ARG A 134 11.28 21.01 3.85
N ASP A 135 11.94 20.86 2.72
CA ASP A 135 13.40 20.85 2.57
C ASP A 135 13.97 22.14 1.90
N GLY A 136 13.10 23.13 1.65
CA GLY A 136 13.45 24.39 1.02
C GLY A 136 13.54 24.33 -0.50
N ARG A 137 13.29 23.19 -1.14
CA ARG A 137 13.24 23.08 -2.61
C ARG A 137 11.91 23.65 -3.14
N SER A 138 11.91 24.02 -4.41
CA SER A 138 10.69 24.40 -5.12
C SER A 138 9.77 23.18 -5.27
N ASP A 139 8.51 23.35 -4.93
CA ASP A 139 7.51 22.29 -5.11
C ASP A 139 7.01 22.19 -6.56
N ALA A 140 7.16 23.24 -7.37
CA ALA A 140 6.64 23.28 -8.74
C ALA A 140 7.23 22.22 -9.68
N THR A 141 8.43 21.72 -9.40
CA THR A 141 9.10 20.67 -10.19
C THR A 141 9.50 19.48 -9.32
N ARG A 142 8.98 19.39 -8.09
CA ARG A 142 9.25 18.31 -7.16
C ARG A 142 8.68 17.01 -7.70
N PRO A 143 9.45 15.92 -7.77
CA PRO A 143 8.90 14.61 -8.13
C PRO A 143 7.76 14.21 -7.21
N LEU A 144 6.73 13.62 -7.79
CA LEU A 144 5.54 13.14 -7.08
C LEU A 144 5.37 11.63 -7.32
N ILE A 145 5.31 10.88 -6.23
CA ILE A 145 5.09 9.43 -6.25
C ILE A 145 3.63 9.13 -5.95
N GLY A 146 2.94 8.48 -6.86
CA GLY A 146 1.68 7.80 -6.58
C GLY A 146 1.97 6.48 -5.87
N TYR A 147 1.69 6.43 -4.57
CA TYR A 147 2.04 5.29 -3.73
C TYR A 147 0.79 4.49 -3.36
N GLN A 148 0.81 3.20 -3.62
CA GLN A 148 -0.20 2.29 -3.09
C GLN A 148 0.40 1.37 -2.04
N LEU A 149 -0.06 1.58 -0.83
CA LEU A 149 0.35 0.88 0.38
C LEU A 149 -0.02 -0.60 0.30
N ALA A 150 0.78 -1.45 0.93
CA ALA A 150 0.43 -2.86 1.18
C ALA A 150 -0.74 -2.96 2.17
N ASN A 151 -1.88 -2.40 1.80
CA ASN A 151 -3.08 -2.40 2.61
C ASN A 151 -3.99 -3.54 2.17
N ASP A 152 -3.84 -4.68 2.83
CA ASP A 152 -4.63 -5.89 2.56
C ASP A 152 -5.85 -5.98 3.49
N SER A 153 -6.22 -4.87 4.14
CA SER A 153 -7.42 -4.73 4.95
C SER A 153 -8.58 -4.13 4.15
N VAL A 154 -9.78 -4.36 4.59
CA VAL A 154 -11.01 -3.88 3.93
C VAL A 154 -11.86 -2.96 4.80
N GLY A 155 -11.48 -2.74 6.04
CA GLY A 155 -12.18 -1.81 6.93
C GLY A 155 -12.06 -0.37 6.43
N ALA A 156 -13.17 0.36 6.36
CA ALA A 156 -13.19 1.72 5.82
C ALA A 156 -12.23 2.66 6.54
N TYR A 157 -12.13 2.57 7.88
CA TYR A 157 -11.21 3.40 8.66
C TYR A 157 -9.73 2.98 8.59
N CYS A 158 -9.41 1.92 7.83
CA CYS A 158 -8.04 1.45 7.62
C CYS A 158 -7.36 2.12 6.41
N HIS A 159 -7.90 3.19 5.91
CA HIS A 159 -7.33 3.95 4.81
C HIS A 159 -6.04 4.68 5.21
N PRO A 160 -5.06 4.80 4.31
CA PRO A 160 -3.82 5.52 4.56
C PRO A 160 -4.02 6.92 5.12
N SER A 161 -5.01 7.68 4.61
CA SER A 161 -5.27 9.04 5.08
C SER A 161 -5.75 9.09 6.54
N THR A 162 -6.40 8.05 7.05
CA THR A 162 -6.78 7.91 8.45
C THR A 162 -5.62 7.39 9.28
N MET A 163 -4.98 6.32 8.82
CA MET A 163 -3.89 5.65 9.53
C MET A 163 -2.70 6.57 9.82
N TRP A 164 -2.29 7.34 8.81
CA TRP A 164 -1.14 8.25 8.91
C TRP A 164 -1.46 9.61 9.52
N THR A 165 -2.69 9.82 10.00
CA THR A 165 -3.09 11.08 10.67
C THR A 165 -3.64 10.86 12.07
N GLY A 166 -3.37 9.71 12.67
CA GLY A 166 -3.73 9.39 14.05
C GLY A 166 -4.68 8.20 14.20
N GLY A 167 -4.87 7.40 13.13
CA GLY A 167 -5.52 6.09 13.19
C GLY A 167 -4.65 5.06 13.91
N ASP A 168 -4.83 3.79 13.63
CA ASP A 168 -4.08 2.71 14.29
C ASP A 168 -2.56 2.80 13.99
N PRO A 169 -1.72 3.23 14.95
CA PRO A 169 -0.29 3.39 14.73
C PRO A 169 0.46 2.06 14.62
N MET A 170 -0.20 0.94 14.90
CA MET A 170 0.39 -0.40 14.90
C MET A 170 -0.02 -1.20 13.67
N ASP A 171 -0.67 -0.59 12.68
CA ASP A 171 -1.09 -1.31 11.48
C ASP A 171 0.09 -1.76 10.62
N GLY A 172 0.07 -3.03 10.20
CA GLY A 172 1.13 -3.65 9.42
C GLY A 172 1.37 -3.00 8.06
N ALA A 173 0.33 -2.44 7.45
CA ALA A 173 0.45 -1.70 6.20
C ALA A 173 1.35 -0.45 6.34
N SER A 174 1.22 0.27 7.44
CA SER A 174 2.07 1.43 7.73
C SER A 174 3.54 1.06 7.93
N TRP A 175 3.80 -0.11 8.52
CA TRP A 175 5.17 -0.59 8.71
C TRP A 175 5.86 -0.90 7.38
N SER A 176 5.16 -1.53 6.44
CA SER A 176 5.72 -1.88 5.14
C SER A 176 6.07 -0.68 4.27
N ALA A 177 5.46 0.47 4.52
CA ALA A 177 5.75 1.71 3.81
C ALA A 177 6.92 2.50 4.40
N LEU A 178 7.36 2.19 5.61
CA LEU A 178 8.32 3.02 6.34
C LEU A 178 9.64 3.20 5.61
N GLY A 179 10.21 2.12 5.11
CA GLY A 179 11.46 2.14 4.35
C GLY A 179 11.37 2.96 3.06
N PRO A 180 10.47 2.62 2.13
CA PRO A 180 10.30 3.37 0.89
C PRO A 180 9.99 4.85 1.11
N LEU A 181 9.09 5.19 2.04
CA LEU A 181 8.75 6.58 2.34
C LEU A 181 9.93 7.37 2.91
N ALA A 182 10.71 6.75 3.82
CA ALA A 182 11.90 7.40 4.37
C ALA A 182 12.88 7.82 3.26
N GLN A 183 13.06 6.95 2.25
CA GLN A 183 13.93 7.26 1.11
C GLN A 183 13.32 8.30 0.17
N PHE A 184 12.03 8.22 -0.16
CA PHE A 184 11.38 9.22 -0.98
C PHE A 184 11.46 10.61 -0.34
N PHE A 185 11.18 10.73 0.95
CA PHE A 185 11.30 12.01 1.65
C PHE A 185 12.76 12.46 1.80
N GLY A 186 13.69 11.53 2.01
CA GLY A 186 15.13 11.82 2.02
C GLY A 186 15.63 12.36 0.68
N LYS A 187 15.10 11.87 -0.43
CA LYS A 187 15.34 12.38 -1.79
C LYS A 187 14.57 13.68 -2.07
N GLY A 188 13.67 14.09 -1.21
CA GLY A 188 12.85 15.29 -1.33
C GLY A 188 11.64 15.12 -2.25
N TYR A 189 11.14 13.91 -2.45
CA TYR A 189 9.97 13.64 -3.29
C TYR A 189 8.68 13.79 -2.49
N ALA A 190 7.64 14.28 -3.15
CA ALA A 190 6.29 14.26 -2.62
C ALA A 190 5.65 12.88 -2.83
N VAL A 191 4.75 12.49 -1.96
CA VAL A 191 4.03 11.21 -2.04
C VAL A 191 2.54 11.43 -1.92
N MET A 192 1.78 10.92 -2.89
CA MET A 192 0.32 10.82 -2.85
C MET A 192 -0.08 9.37 -2.61
N MET A 193 -0.60 9.08 -1.44
CA MET A 193 -1.15 7.77 -1.08
C MET A 193 -2.65 7.77 -1.35
N SER A 194 -3.13 6.85 -2.20
CA SER A 194 -4.56 6.70 -2.46
C SER A 194 -5.18 5.76 -1.43
N ASP A 195 -6.35 6.13 -0.92
CA ASP A 195 -7.13 5.29 0.00
C ASP A 195 -7.94 4.20 -0.73
N VAL A 196 -8.05 4.26 -2.05
CA VAL A 196 -8.84 3.32 -2.87
C VAL A 196 -10.32 3.25 -2.43
N GLY A 197 -10.90 4.38 -2.14
CA GLY A 197 -12.25 4.59 -1.62
C GLY A 197 -12.30 5.77 -0.67
N ASN A 198 -13.33 5.82 0.15
CA ASN A 198 -13.51 6.88 1.14
C ASN A 198 -13.98 6.30 2.49
N ASP A 199 -13.40 6.74 3.60
CA ASP A 199 -13.77 6.31 4.96
C ASP A 199 -15.24 6.65 5.32
N GLY A 200 -15.85 7.62 4.67
CA GLY A 200 -17.27 7.95 4.83
C GLY A 200 -18.21 6.98 4.13
N ASP A 201 -17.71 6.16 3.23
CA ASP A 201 -18.48 5.10 2.55
C ASP A 201 -18.48 3.83 3.43
N PRO A 202 -19.62 3.27 3.78
CA PRO A 202 -19.69 2.01 4.53
C PRO A 202 -19.19 0.79 3.73
N LYS A 203 -18.88 0.97 2.44
CA LYS A 203 -18.34 -0.12 1.62
C LYS A 203 -16.93 -0.51 2.06
N PRO A 204 -16.60 -1.80 2.04
CA PRO A 204 -15.24 -2.25 2.24
C PRO A 204 -14.26 -1.63 1.25
N HIS A 205 -13.00 -1.57 1.67
CA HIS A 205 -11.89 -1.05 0.88
C HIS A 205 -11.71 -1.84 -0.42
N GLY A 206 -11.57 -1.15 -1.54
CA GLY A 206 -11.49 -1.76 -2.88
C GLY A 206 -10.08 -2.09 -3.36
N VAL A 207 -9.13 -2.33 -2.45
CA VAL A 207 -7.70 -2.47 -2.81
C VAL A 207 -7.42 -3.57 -3.84
N PHE A 208 -8.10 -4.69 -3.76
CA PHE A 208 -7.96 -5.80 -4.71
C PHE A 208 -8.79 -5.66 -5.98
N ALA A 209 -9.71 -4.69 -6.05
CA ALA A 209 -10.43 -4.35 -7.27
C ALA A 209 -9.53 -3.48 -8.18
N GLY A 210 -8.57 -4.10 -8.85
CA GLY A 210 -7.44 -3.46 -9.50
C GLY A 210 -7.80 -2.34 -10.47
N LYS A 211 -8.86 -2.51 -11.26
CA LYS A 211 -9.33 -1.47 -12.19
C LYS A 211 -9.79 -0.20 -11.46
N PHE A 212 -10.51 -0.36 -10.35
CA PHE A 212 -10.92 0.76 -9.51
C PHE A 212 -9.72 1.39 -8.80
N ALA A 213 -8.88 0.55 -8.16
CA ALA A 213 -7.71 1.01 -7.45
C ALA A 213 -6.73 1.79 -8.35
N GLY A 214 -6.53 1.32 -9.59
CA GLY A 214 -5.69 2.01 -10.57
C GLY A 214 -6.24 3.36 -10.99
N LYS A 215 -7.57 3.48 -11.21
CA LYS A 215 -8.21 4.78 -11.50
C LYS A 215 -8.10 5.72 -10.30
N ALA A 216 -8.38 5.24 -9.08
CA ALA A 216 -8.28 6.03 -7.86
C ALA A 216 -6.86 6.58 -7.64
N LEU A 217 -5.82 5.79 -7.93
CA LEU A 217 -4.42 6.25 -7.86
C LEU A 217 -4.12 7.34 -8.87
N LEU A 218 -4.49 7.15 -10.14
CA LEU A 218 -4.27 8.15 -11.20
C LEU A 218 -5.03 9.45 -10.91
N ASP A 219 -6.24 9.36 -10.40
CA ASP A 219 -7.03 10.53 -10.02
C ASP A 219 -6.51 11.19 -8.75
N GLY A 220 -5.92 10.45 -7.84
CA GLY A 220 -5.18 10.99 -6.70
C GLY A 220 -3.97 11.82 -7.15
N LEU A 221 -3.21 11.37 -8.13
CA LEU A 221 -2.13 12.16 -8.74
C LEU A 221 -2.67 13.43 -9.40
N ARG A 222 -3.77 13.35 -10.16
CA ARG A 222 -4.45 14.55 -10.72
C ARG A 222 -4.85 15.53 -9.64
N ALA A 223 -5.46 15.02 -8.56
CA ALA A 223 -5.91 15.84 -7.43
C ALA A 223 -4.72 16.54 -6.74
N ALA A 224 -3.63 15.82 -6.53
CA ALA A 224 -2.41 16.40 -5.96
C ALA A 224 -1.85 17.54 -6.84
N LEU A 225 -1.77 17.34 -8.16
CA LEU A 225 -1.28 18.36 -9.09
C LEU A 225 -2.22 19.56 -9.26
N ARG A 226 -3.54 19.38 -9.01
CA ARG A 226 -4.54 20.45 -9.14
C ARG A 226 -4.81 21.22 -7.86
N HIS A 227 -4.42 20.68 -6.72
CA HIS A 227 -4.61 21.33 -5.42
C HIS A 227 -3.65 22.51 -5.27
N LYS A 228 -4.16 23.72 -5.28
CA LYS A 228 -3.38 24.97 -5.42
C LYS A 228 -2.48 25.29 -4.21
N ASP A 229 -2.82 24.79 -3.03
CA ASP A 229 -2.14 25.18 -1.79
C ASP A 229 -0.90 24.34 -1.48
N ASN A 230 -0.56 23.36 -2.33
CA ASN A 230 0.55 22.44 -2.11
C ASN A 230 1.83 22.77 -2.89
N GLY A 231 1.75 23.70 -3.84
CA GLY A 231 2.88 24.14 -4.66
C GLY A 231 3.28 23.22 -5.82
N LEU A 232 2.77 21.99 -5.89
CA LEU A 232 3.03 21.06 -7.00
C LEU A 232 2.42 21.58 -8.31
N SER A 233 2.96 21.13 -9.42
CA SER A 233 2.46 21.51 -10.74
C SER A 233 2.50 20.36 -11.74
N VAL A 234 1.93 20.54 -12.90
CA VAL A 234 2.00 19.58 -14.02
C VAL A 234 3.43 19.33 -14.52
N ALA A 235 4.40 20.14 -14.11
CA ALA A 235 5.81 19.93 -14.41
C ALA A 235 6.50 18.96 -13.43
N SER A 236 5.82 18.51 -12.40
CA SER A 236 6.34 17.51 -11.46
C SER A 236 6.54 16.18 -12.18
N PRO A 237 7.75 15.59 -12.19
CA PRO A 237 7.94 14.22 -12.69
C PRO A 237 7.14 13.22 -11.86
N LEU A 238 6.47 12.28 -12.52
CA LEU A 238 5.59 11.34 -11.85
C LEU A 238 6.17 9.93 -11.82
N GLY A 239 6.14 9.30 -10.64
CA GLY A 239 6.42 7.89 -10.46
C GLY A 239 5.23 7.18 -9.83
N VAL A 240 5.17 5.86 -10.01
CA VAL A 240 4.19 5.00 -9.35
C VAL A 240 4.93 3.91 -8.57
N PHE A 241 4.50 3.68 -7.35
CA PHE A 241 5.06 2.64 -6.49
C PHE A 241 3.92 1.87 -5.82
N GLY A 242 3.95 0.56 -5.92
CA GLY A 242 2.95 -0.29 -5.27
C GLY A 242 3.55 -1.56 -4.73
N ILE A 243 3.10 -1.96 -3.54
CA ILE A 243 3.57 -3.14 -2.83
C ILE A 243 2.41 -4.04 -2.43
N ALA A 244 2.58 -5.36 -2.54
CA ALA A 244 1.61 -6.40 -2.15
C ALA A 244 0.20 -6.15 -2.75
N GLY A 245 -0.86 -6.09 -1.92
CA GLY A 245 -2.21 -5.77 -2.36
C GLY A 245 -2.32 -4.40 -3.05
N GLY A 246 -1.56 -3.39 -2.61
CA GLY A 246 -1.47 -2.09 -3.28
C GLY A 246 -0.78 -2.16 -4.65
N GLY A 247 0.12 -3.12 -4.84
CA GLY A 247 0.77 -3.37 -6.13
C GLY A 247 -0.22 -3.70 -7.25
N VAL A 248 -1.38 -4.30 -6.92
CA VAL A 248 -2.45 -4.57 -7.89
C VAL A 248 -2.96 -3.27 -8.52
N GLY A 249 -3.31 -2.29 -7.69
CA GLY A 249 -3.79 -0.99 -8.16
C GLY A 249 -2.72 -0.21 -8.91
N ALA A 250 -1.47 -0.22 -8.44
CA ALA A 250 -0.35 0.41 -9.11
C ALA A 250 -0.10 -0.18 -10.52
N ALA A 251 -0.19 -1.51 -10.66
CA ALA A 251 -0.06 -2.18 -11.95
C ALA A 251 -1.22 -1.83 -12.90
N PHE A 252 -2.47 -1.83 -12.39
CA PHE A 252 -3.63 -1.40 -13.20
C PHE A 252 -3.56 0.09 -13.57
N ALA A 253 -3.01 0.95 -12.70
CA ALA A 253 -2.73 2.35 -13.04
C ALA A 253 -1.77 2.41 -14.23
N ALA A 254 -0.65 1.68 -14.16
CA ALA A 254 0.35 1.64 -15.23
C ALA A 254 -0.24 1.13 -16.55
N GLU A 255 -0.99 0.01 -16.53
CA GLU A 255 -1.63 -0.56 -17.74
C GLU A 255 -2.68 0.35 -18.38
N ASN A 256 -3.25 1.28 -17.62
CA ASN A 256 -4.35 2.13 -18.09
C ASN A 256 -3.96 3.61 -18.25
N ALA A 257 -2.80 4.04 -17.78
CA ALA A 257 -2.38 5.45 -17.75
C ALA A 257 -2.56 6.14 -19.11
N LYS A 258 -2.02 5.56 -20.18
CA LYS A 258 -2.12 6.12 -21.53
C LYS A 258 -3.56 6.39 -21.99
N ARG A 259 -4.48 5.51 -21.65
CA ARG A 259 -5.88 5.63 -22.05
C ARG A 259 -6.70 6.49 -21.12
N TYR A 260 -6.49 6.34 -19.81
CA TYR A 260 -7.31 6.96 -18.78
C TYR A 260 -6.80 8.33 -18.33
N ALA A 261 -5.48 8.50 -18.30
CA ALA A 261 -4.80 9.68 -17.81
C ALA A 261 -3.61 10.08 -18.72
N PRO A 262 -3.85 10.30 -20.05
CA PRO A 262 -2.77 10.53 -21.01
C PRO A 262 -1.95 11.78 -20.72
N GLU A 263 -2.48 12.70 -19.92
CA GLU A 263 -1.77 13.91 -19.47
C GLU A 263 -0.79 13.65 -18.31
N LEU A 264 -0.86 12.49 -17.67
CA LEU A 264 0.06 12.10 -16.60
C LEU A 264 1.25 11.34 -17.21
N GLU A 265 2.36 12.03 -17.38
CA GLU A 265 3.58 11.44 -17.89
C GLU A 265 4.32 10.65 -16.81
N ILE A 266 3.94 9.38 -16.62
CA ILE A 266 4.59 8.49 -15.64
C ILE A 266 5.98 8.11 -16.17
N LYS A 267 7.03 8.43 -15.42
CA LYS A 267 8.44 8.19 -15.79
C LYS A 267 8.93 6.78 -15.42
N GLY A 268 8.31 6.16 -14.43
CA GLY A 268 8.66 4.82 -13.99
C GLY A 268 7.63 4.25 -13.03
N VAL A 269 7.56 2.92 -12.98
CA VAL A 269 6.64 2.16 -12.13
C VAL A 269 7.42 1.08 -11.38
N VAL A 270 7.24 0.99 -10.08
CA VAL A 270 7.77 -0.09 -9.24
C VAL A 270 6.63 -0.92 -8.71
N LEU A 271 6.75 -2.24 -8.84
CA LEU A 271 5.76 -3.23 -8.42
C LEU A 271 6.46 -4.29 -7.57
N GLU A 272 6.16 -4.33 -6.29
CA GLU A 272 6.80 -5.23 -5.33
C GLU A 272 5.83 -6.27 -4.79
N GLY A 273 6.15 -7.56 -4.97
CA GLY A 273 5.41 -8.68 -4.36
C GLY A 273 3.90 -8.65 -4.62
N MET A 274 3.48 -8.13 -5.75
CA MET A 274 2.08 -7.90 -6.05
C MET A 274 1.34 -9.15 -6.53
N VAL A 275 0.04 -9.19 -6.31
CA VAL A 275 -0.86 -10.20 -6.87
C VAL A 275 -1.08 -9.93 -8.36
N VAL A 276 -0.67 -10.86 -9.22
CA VAL A 276 -0.83 -10.79 -10.68
C VAL A 276 -2.13 -11.45 -11.15
N ASP A 277 -2.42 -12.61 -10.58
CA ASP A 277 -3.60 -13.43 -10.84
C ASP A 277 -4.22 -13.81 -9.49
N GLN A 278 -5.42 -13.30 -9.23
CA GLN A 278 -6.06 -13.49 -7.93
C GLN A 278 -6.44 -14.95 -7.68
N LYS A 279 -6.79 -15.70 -8.71
CA LYS A 279 -7.07 -17.14 -8.60
C LYS A 279 -5.82 -17.89 -8.10
N ASN A 280 -4.67 -17.64 -8.73
CA ASN A 280 -3.41 -18.30 -8.36
C ASN A 280 -2.96 -17.87 -6.96
N PHE A 281 -3.13 -16.59 -6.62
CA PHE A 281 -2.83 -16.08 -5.28
C PHE A 281 -3.69 -16.78 -4.22
N ILE A 282 -5.00 -16.85 -4.42
CA ILE A 282 -5.94 -17.50 -3.51
C ILE A 282 -5.57 -18.97 -3.33
N ALA A 283 -5.28 -19.68 -4.42
CA ALA A 283 -4.88 -21.09 -4.35
C ALA A 283 -3.56 -21.30 -3.60
N THR A 284 -2.62 -20.35 -3.69
CA THR A 284 -1.30 -20.43 -3.02
C THR A 284 -1.38 -20.03 -1.56
N ALA A 285 -2.12 -18.97 -1.24
CA ALA A 285 -2.18 -18.41 0.11
C ALA A 285 -3.18 -19.15 1.02
N ASP A 286 -4.11 -19.93 0.46
CA ASP A 286 -5.08 -20.71 1.23
C ASP A 286 -4.39 -21.74 2.14
N GLY A 287 -4.81 -21.82 3.39
CA GLY A 287 -4.23 -22.71 4.38
C GLY A 287 -2.79 -22.36 4.81
N SER A 288 -2.26 -21.23 4.36
CA SER A 288 -0.93 -20.69 4.74
C SER A 288 -1.02 -19.62 5.81
N VAL A 289 0.09 -18.99 6.16
CA VAL A 289 0.13 -17.77 6.99
C VAL A 289 -0.67 -16.63 6.35
N GLY A 290 -0.89 -16.68 5.03
CA GLY A 290 -1.62 -15.69 4.24
C GLY A 290 -3.12 -15.93 4.11
N SER A 291 -3.70 -16.91 4.79
CA SER A 291 -5.14 -17.26 4.66
C SER A 291 -6.06 -16.06 4.89
N ALA A 292 -5.72 -15.17 5.83
CA ALA A 292 -6.50 -13.97 6.09
C ALA A 292 -6.55 -13.02 4.87
N PHE A 293 -5.48 -12.96 4.08
CA PHE A 293 -5.44 -12.13 2.87
C PHE A 293 -6.29 -12.69 1.73
N VAL A 294 -6.51 -14.00 1.72
CA VAL A 294 -7.50 -14.61 0.81
C VAL A 294 -8.90 -14.06 1.10
N LEU A 295 -9.30 -14.07 2.37
CA LEU A 295 -10.59 -13.51 2.78
C LEU A 295 -10.66 -12.01 2.49
N ALA A 296 -9.60 -11.26 2.82
CA ALA A 296 -9.51 -9.82 2.53
C ALA A 296 -9.64 -9.53 1.02
N THR A 297 -9.04 -10.35 0.17
CA THR A 297 -9.17 -10.23 -1.30
C THR A 297 -10.63 -10.37 -1.74
N LEU A 298 -11.33 -11.38 -1.26
CA LEU A 298 -12.73 -11.62 -1.59
C LEU A 298 -13.63 -10.47 -1.10
N LEU A 299 -13.41 -10.01 0.13
CA LEU A 299 -14.15 -8.90 0.72
C LEU A 299 -13.86 -7.55 0.04
N GLY A 300 -12.64 -7.34 -0.48
CA GLY A 300 -12.30 -6.15 -1.23
C GLY A 300 -12.87 -6.14 -2.67
N LEU A 301 -13.12 -7.33 -3.24
CA LEU A 301 -13.74 -7.47 -4.55
C LEU A 301 -15.27 -7.32 -4.50
N GLU A 302 -15.91 -7.91 -3.50
CA GLU A 302 -17.37 -8.01 -3.41
C GLU A 302 -18.12 -6.70 -3.64
N PRO A 303 -17.74 -5.54 -3.06
CA PRO A 303 -18.46 -4.29 -3.24
C PRO A 303 -18.45 -3.78 -4.68
N ARG A 304 -17.46 -4.21 -5.46
CA ARG A 304 -17.27 -3.84 -6.87
C ARG A 304 -17.83 -4.89 -7.82
N TYR A 305 -17.99 -6.12 -7.35
CA TYR A 305 -18.49 -7.28 -8.07
C TYR A 305 -19.62 -7.97 -7.27
N PRO A 306 -20.78 -7.32 -7.12
CA PRO A 306 -21.90 -7.84 -6.31
C PRO A 306 -22.44 -9.18 -6.83
N GLU A 307 -22.14 -9.53 -8.08
CA GLU A 307 -22.47 -10.83 -8.66
C GLU A 307 -21.75 -12.01 -8.00
N MET A 308 -20.67 -11.76 -7.26
CA MET A 308 -20.00 -12.78 -6.44
C MET A 308 -20.93 -13.36 -5.36
N LYS A 309 -21.87 -12.54 -4.85
CA LYS A 309 -22.81 -12.92 -3.79
C LYS A 309 -22.11 -13.64 -2.64
N LEU A 310 -20.99 -13.07 -2.18
CA LEU A 310 -20.07 -13.71 -1.24
C LEU A 310 -20.77 -14.17 0.05
N ASP A 311 -21.59 -13.30 0.65
CA ASP A 311 -22.32 -13.62 1.87
C ASP A 311 -23.28 -14.81 1.72
N GLU A 312 -23.89 -14.97 0.54
CA GLU A 312 -24.77 -16.10 0.25
C GLU A 312 -24.03 -17.44 0.18
N LYS A 313 -22.73 -17.40 -0.16
CA LYS A 313 -21.87 -18.58 -0.30
C LYS A 313 -21.18 -18.98 1.00
N LEU A 314 -21.05 -18.05 1.94
CA LEU A 314 -20.40 -18.31 3.23
C LEU A 314 -21.31 -19.15 4.16
N THR A 315 -20.68 -20.03 4.93
CA THR A 315 -21.32 -20.67 6.09
C THR A 315 -21.68 -19.60 7.15
N PRO A 316 -22.56 -19.88 8.13
CA PRO A 316 -22.82 -18.94 9.23
C PRO A 316 -21.52 -18.50 9.94
N THR A 317 -20.58 -19.42 10.17
CA THR A 317 -19.26 -19.11 10.75
C THR A 317 -18.43 -18.26 9.81
N GLY A 318 -18.38 -18.60 8.52
CA GLY A 318 -17.68 -17.84 7.50
C GLY A 318 -18.20 -16.41 7.41
N LYS A 319 -19.52 -16.21 7.45
CA LYS A 319 -20.12 -14.89 7.48
C LYS A 319 -19.75 -14.10 8.73
N ALA A 320 -19.83 -14.71 9.91
CA ALA A 320 -19.46 -14.03 11.16
C ALA A 320 -17.98 -13.56 11.13
N ILE A 321 -17.09 -14.38 10.59
CA ILE A 321 -15.68 -14.02 10.39
C ILE A 321 -15.56 -12.87 9.38
N ALA A 322 -16.24 -12.95 8.24
CA ALA A 322 -16.23 -11.90 7.22
C ALA A 322 -16.72 -10.56 7.78
N ASP A 323 -17.79 -10.56 8.59
CA ASP A 323 -18.30 -9.35 9.23
C ASP A 323 -17.29 -8.70 10.18
N VAL A 324 -16.49 -9.50 10.90
CA VAL A 324 -15.37 -8.99 11.69
C VAL A 324 -14.29 -8.40 10.80
N PHE A 325 -13.90 -9.11 9.73
CA PHE A 325 -12.85 -8.65 8.80
C PHE A 325 -13.20 -7.35 8.08
N ARG A 326 -14.48 -7.11 7.76
CA ARG A 326 -14.95 -5.85 7.17
C ARG A 326 -14.71 -4.63 8.06
N THR A 327 -14.44 -4.84 9.35
CA THR A 327 -14.22 -3.78 10.33
C THR A 327 -12.80 -3.75 10.90
N GLN A 328 -11.87 -4.57 10.41
CA GLN A 328 -10.52 -4.66 10.96
C GLN A 328 -9.45 -4.24 9.97
N CYS A 329 -8.38 -3.67 10.51
CA CYS A 329 -7.17 -3.36 9.78
C CYS A 329 -6.25 -4.58 9.66
N GLN A 330 -5.17 -4.44 8.92
CA GLN A 330 -4.31 -5.56 8.49
C GLN A 330 -3.65 -6.32 9.64
N THR A 331 -3.20 -5.62 10.69
CA THR A 331 -2.45 -6.27 11.78
C THR A 331 -3.23 -7.40 12.47
N PRO A 332 -4.51 -7.25 12.84
CA PRO A 332 -5.28 -8.37 13.37
C PRO A 332 -5.38 -9.55 12.42
N ALA A 333 -5.44 -9.30 11.10
CA ALA A 333 -5.57 -10.36 10.11
C ALA A 333 -4.42 -11.37 10.14
N TYR A 334 -3.19 -10.93 10.38
CA TYR A 334 -2.02 -11.82 10.53
C TYR A 334 -2.15 -12.81 11.68
N PHE A 335 -2.87 -12.45 12.74
CA PHE A 335 -2.93 -13.23 13.98
C PHE A 335 -4.23 -14.00 14.15
N THR A 336 -5.28 -13.66 13.38
CA THR A 336 -6.62 -14.23 13.62
C THR A 336 -6.92 -15.46 12.78
N MET A 337 -6.30 -15.61 11.60
CA MET A 337 -6.62 -16.68 10.66
C MET A 337 -5.41 -17.36 9.98
N PRO A 338 -4.22 -17.45 10.59
CA PRO A 338 -3.14 -18.18 9.96
C PRO A 338 -3.52 -19.66 9.82
N PHE A 339 -3.22 -20.25 8.67
CA PHE A 339 -3.43 -21.67 8.37
C PHE A 339 -4.90 -22.15 8.35
N VAL A 340 -5.86 -21.22 8.36
CA VAL A 340 -7.27 -21.59 8.21
C VAL A 340 -7.58 -21.87 6.74
N PRO A 341 -8.00 -23.08 6.36
CA PRO A 341 -8.37 -23.36 4.98
C PRO A 341 -9.68 -22.68 4.64
N MET A 342 -9.70 -21.91 3.55
CA MET A 342 -10.86 -21.10 3.18
C MET A 342 -12.09 -21.93 2.81
N ASN A 343 -11.91 -23.13 2.29
CA ASN A 343 -13.02 -24.04 2.00
C ASN A 343 -13.92 -24.31 3.20
N ALA A 344 -13.37 -24.25 4.42
CA ALA A 344 -14.14 -24.40 5.66
C ALA A 344 -15.15 -23.25 5.90
N LEU A 345 -14.93 -22.10 5.26
CA LEU A 345 -15.81 -20.95 5.38
C LEU A 345 -16.94 -20.94 4.35
N PHE A 346 -16.88 -21.80 3.32
CA PHE A 346 -17.86 -21.85 2.23
C PHE A 346 -18.82 -23.02 2.35
N LYS A 347 -20.11 -22.80 2.03
CA LYS A 347 -21.16 -23.82 2.06
C LYS A 347 -20.88 -24.97 1.10
N SER A 348 -20.24 -24.69 -0.03
CA SER A 348 -19.88 -25.71 -1.01
C SER A 348 -18.72 -26.60 -0.54
N GLY A 349 -17.92 -26.15 0.44
CA GLY A 349 -16.68 -26.82 0.85
C GLY A 349 -15.57 -26.74 -0.20
N GLU A 350 -15.74 -25.92 -1.25
CA GLU A 350 -14.74 -25.70 -2.31
C GLU A 350 -13.75 -24.61 -1.91
N ASN A 351 -12.54 -24.70 -2.45
CA ASN A 351 -11.60 -23.58 -2.40
C ASN A 351 -12.18 -22.40 -3.18
N PRO A 352 -12.17 -21.16 -2.66
CA PRO A 352 -12.68 -20.00 -3.39
C PRO A 352 -12.01 -19.77 -4.75
N ALA A 353 -10.77 -20.23 -4.94
CA ALA A 353 -10.13 -20.20 -6.26
C ALA A 353 -10.89 -21.00 -7.33
N ASP A 354 -11.68 -22.00 -6.94
CA ASP A 354 -12.36 -22.91 -7.86
C ASP A 354 -13.86 -22.64 -7.98
N ILE A 355 -14.43 -21.75 -7.16
CA ILE A 355 -15.84 -21.37 -7.25
C ILE A 355 -16.14 -20.75 -8.63
N ALA A 356 -17.06 -21.36 -9.35
CA ALA A 356 -17.36 -21.00 -10.76
C ALA A 356 -17.77 -19.51 -10.92
N ASP A 357 -18.60 -19.00 -9.99
CA ASP A 357 -19.11 -17.62 -10.05
C ASP A 357 -18.01 -16.57 -9.83
N PHE A 358 -16.86 -16.94 -9.28
CA PHE A 358 -15.74 -16.03 -9.05
C PHE A 358 -14.76 -15.95 -10.23
N GLN A 359 -14.79 -16.91 -11.15
CA GLN A 359 -13.80 -16.98 -12.24
C GLN A 359 -13.81 -15.74 -13.12
N ALA A 360 -15.00 -15.24 -13.48
CA ALA A 360 -15.12 -14.02 -14.29
C ALA A 360 -14.52 -12.79 -13.59
N VAL A 361 -14.67 -12.70 -12.28
CA VAL A 361 -14.11 -11.61 -11.46
C VAL A 361 -12.60 -11.70 -11.41
N TYR A 362 -12.04 -12.90 -11.19
CA TYR A 362 -10.59 -13.09 -11.21
C TYR A 362 -10.02 -12.79 -12.60
N ASP A 363 -10.68 -13.25 -13.65
CA ASP A 363 -10.28 -12.92 -15.01
C ASP A 363 -10.33 -11.43 -15.28
N ASP A 364 -11.33 -10.70 -14.78
CA ASP A 364 -11.44 -9.26 -14.96
C ASP A 364 -10.34 -8.48 -14.22
N ASN A 365 -9.82 -9.03 -13.13
CA ASN A 365 -8.76 -8.45 -12.32
C ASN A 365 -7.35 -9.01 -12.62
N LYS A 366 -7.20 -9.84 -13.63
CA LYS A 366 -5.91 -10.39 -14.04
C LYS A 366 -5.07 -9.37 -14.78
N LEU A 367 -3.82 -9.20 -14.36
CA LEU A 367 -2.82 -8.33 -14.99
C LEU A 367 -2.22 -8.96 -16.27
N GLY A 368 -1.53 -8.14 -17.06
CA GLY A 368 -0.83 -8.57 -18.28
C GLY A 368 -1.68 -8.56 -19.54
N ARG A 369 -2.89 -8.02 -19.48
CA ARG A 369 -3.74 -7.85 -20.68
C ARG A 369 -3.38 -6.61 -21.50
N LYS A 370 -2.70 -5.67 -20.89
CA LYS A 370 -2.16 -4.46 -21.51
C LYS A 370 -0.73 -4.29 -21.04
N SER A 371 0.02 -3.50 -21.78
CA SER A 371 1.41 -3.21 -21.48
C SER A 371 1.57 -1.74 -21.14
N PRO A 372 2.19 -1.39 -20.00
CA PRO A 372 2.51 -0.02 -19.66
C PRO A 372 3.44 0.63 -20.70
N ASP A 373 3.25 1.93 -20.96
CA ASP A 373 4.21 2.70 -21.78
C ASP A 373 5.44 3.11 -20.95
N ALA A 374 5.25 3.36 -19.65
CA ALA A 374 6.34 3.70 -18.73
C ALA A 374 7.23 2.47 -18.47
N PRO A 375 8.53 2.64 -18.24
CA PRO A 375 9.40 1.59 -17.74
C PRO A 375 8.88 1.01 -16.41
N VAL A 376 8.99 -0.31 -16.24
CA VAL A 376 8.50 -1.02 -15.05
C VAL A 376 9.61 -1.84 -14.41
N LEU A 377 9.77 -1.71 -13.10
CA LEU A 377 10.52 -2.66 -12.28
C LEU A 377 9.54 -3.58 -11.57
N ILE A 378 9.73 -4.89 -11.69
CA ILE A 378 8.98 -5.90 -10.95
C ILE A 378 9.93 -6.62 -10.02
N ALA A 379 9.75 -6.45 -8.71
CA ALA A 379 10.45 -7.19 -7.68
C ALA A 379 9.54 -8.29 -7.12
N SER A 380 10.02 -9.51 -7.06
CA SER A 380 9.25 -10.68 -6.63
C SER A 380 10.17 -11.72 -6.00
N CYS A 381 9.62 -12.64 -5.22
CA CYS A 381 10.37 -13.77 -4.72
C CYS A 381 10.95 -14.61 -5.86
N VAL A 382 12.14 -15.17 -5.66
CA VAL A 382 12.81 -16.02 -6.66
C VAL A 382 12.11 -17.37 -6.81
N ALA A 383 11.54 -17.89 -5.72
CA ALA A 383 10.88 -19.19 -5.65
C ALA A 383 9.67 -19.13 -4.68
N ASP A 384 8.84 -20.16 -4.75
CA ASP A 384 7.62 -20.31 -3.94
C ASP A 384 7.82 -21.29 -2.77
N ASP A 385 9.07 -21.50 -2.33
CA ASP A 385 9.49 -22.48 -1.32
C ASP A 385 9.56 -21.92 0.11
N SER A 386 9.12 -20.70 0.31
CA SER A 386 9.09 -20.03 1.61
C SER A 386 7.66 -19.72 2.06
N PRO A 387 7.35 -19.84 3.35
CA PRO A 387 6.06 -19.37 3.89
C PRO A 387 5.76 -17.89 3.63
N MET A 388 6.80 -17.10 3.32
CA MET A 388 6.67 -15.68 2.98
C MET A 388 6.39 -15.44 1.49
N SER A 389 6.48 -16.47 0.65
CA SER A 389 6.18 -16.41 -0.79
C SER A 389 4.69 -16.60 -1.03
N LEU A 390 3.87 -15.65 -0.57
CA LEU A 390 2.41 -15.71 -0.69
C LEU A 390 1.92 -15.50 -2.12
N VAL A 391 2.71 -14.81 -2.95
CA VAL A 391 2.38 -14.53 -4.35
C VAL A 391 3.21 -15.43 -5.25
N PRO A 392 2.59 -16.19 -6.18
CA PRO A 392 3.33 -17.09 -7.06
C PRO A 392 4.40 -16.37 -7.88
N ALA A 393 5.67 -16.73 -7.69
CA ALA A 393 6.81 -16.15 -8.41
C ALA A 393 6.71 -16.37 -9.93
N ALA A 394 6.08 -17.46 -10.35
CA ALA A 394 5.81 -17.76 -11.77
C ALA A 394 4.92 -16.70 -12.42
N ASP A 395 3.92 -16.19 -11.70
CA ASP A 395 3.01 -15.18 -12.21
C ASP A 395 3.73 -13.85 -12.45
N SER A 396 4.59 -13.43 -11.53
CA SER A 396 5.41 -12.22 -11.68
C SER A 396 6.40 -12.33 -12.85
N ARG A 397 7.05 -13.50 -13.01
CA ARG A 397 7.91 -13.76 -14.18
C ARG A 397 7.12 -13.71 -15.50
N LYS A 398 5.94 -14.30 -15.50
CA LYS A 398 5.06 -14.27 -16.68
C LYS A 398 4.63 -12.84 -17.02
N LEU A 399 4.23 -12.06 -16.02
CA LEU A 399 3.84 -10.66 -16.21
C LEU A 399 4.99 -9.83 -16.80
N ALA A 400 6.20 -9.99 -16.28
CA ALA A 400 7.39 -9.33 -16.83
C ALA A 400 7.62 -9.70 -18.31
N ALA A 401 7.43 -10.97 -18.67
CA ALA A 401 7.53 -11.43 -20.07
C ALA A 401 6.40 -10.87 -20.93
N ASP A 402 5.17 -10.82 -20.41
CA ASP A 402 4.00 -10.29 -21.14
C ASP A 402 4.19 -8.78 -21.44
N TYR A 403 4.62 -8.01 -20.46
CA TYR A 403 4.89 -6.59 -20.62
C TYR A 403 6.01 -6.34 -21.65
N ARG A 404 7.12 -7.10 -21.59
CA ARG A 404 8.21 -7.00 -22.59
C ARG A 404 7.72 -7.32 -23.99
N ARG A 405 6.88 -8.35 -24.16
CA ARG A 405 6.28 -8.66 -25.47
C ARG A 405 5.38 -7.55 -25.98
N GLY A 406 4.72 -6.82 -25.10
CA GLY A 406 3.92 -5.65 -25.42
C GLY A 406 4.73 -4.36 -25.64
N GLY A 407 6.06 -4.43 -25.56
CA GLY A 407 6.95 -3.29 -25.82
C GLY A 407 7.37 -2.48 -24.60
N THR A 408 6.93 -2.86 -23.40
CA THR A 408 7.36 -2.19 -22.15
C THR A 408 8.82 -2.52 -21.83
N GLN A 409 9.60 -1.53 -21.46
CA GLN A 409 10.90 -1.76 -20.82
C GLN A 409 10.67 -2.31 -19.42
N VAL A 410 11.11 -3.55 -19.14
CA VAL A 410 10.90 -4.19 -17.84
C VAL A 410 12.22 -4.65 -17.24
N ASP A 411 12.49 -4.19 -16.04
CA ASP A 411 13.52 -4.74 -15.16
C ASP A 411 12.83 -5.71 -14.19
N TYR A 412 13.26 -6.99 -14.22
CA TYR A 412 12.73 -8.02 -13.31
C TYR A 412 13.81 -8.37 -12.28
N GLN A 413 13.44 -8.24 -11.00
CA GLN A 413 14.34 -8.39 -9.88
C GLN A 413 13.86 -9.53 -8.98
N PRO A 414 14.46 -10.74 -9.12
CA PRO A 414 14.18 -11.83 -8.21
C PRO A 414 14.86 -11.59 -6.87
N THR A 415 14.12 -11.78 -5.78
CA THR A 415 14.58 -11.57 -4.40
C THR A 415 14.51 -12.89 -3.63
N ASP A 416 15.51 -13.14 -2.80
CA ASP A 416 15.48 -14.23 -1.84
C ASP A 416 14.50 -13.91 -0.70
N CYS A 417 13.33 -14.55 -0.71
CA CYS A 417 12.31 -14.43 0.33
C CYS A 417 12.37 -15.56 1.37
N SER A 418 13.53 -16.26 1.48
CA SER A 418 13.67 -17.35 2.43
C SER A 418 13.48 -16.89 3.88
N MET A 419 13.05 -17.82 4.75
CA MET A 419 12.93 -17.56 6.19
C MET A 419 14.24 -17.12 6.81
N VAL A 420 15.38 -17.60 6.31
CA VAL A 420 16.71 -17.21 6.79
C VAL A 420 16.91 -15.72 6.52
N ARG A 421 16.63 -15.26 5.29
CA ARG A 421 16.73 -13.84 4.94
C ARG A 421 15.73 -13.00 5.74
N PHE A 422 14.51 -13.45 5.87
CA PHE A 422 13.49 -12.77 6.67
C PHE A 422 13.92 -12.56 8.12
N LEU A 423 14.47 -13.59 8.76
CA LEU A 423 14.92 -13.54 10.16
C LEU A 423 16.24 -12.79 10.36
N THR A 424 17.11 -12.75 9.36
CA THR A 424 18.43 -12.10 9.44
C THR A 424 18.43 -10.67 8.92
N ASN A 425 17.40 -10.27 8.15
CA ASN A 425 17.26 -8.92 7.66
C ASN A 425 16.27 -8.14 8.53
N LEU A 426 16.76 -7.19 9.31
CA LEU A 426 15.93 -6.31 10.16
C LEU A 426 14.84 -5.59 9.36
N TYR A 427 15.08 -5.30 8.09
CA TYR A 427 14.11 -4.67 7.18
C TYR A 427 13.08 -5.66 6.63
N GLY A 428 13.37 -6.95 6.60
CA GLY A 428 12.46 -8.01 6.19
C GLY A 428 11.26 -8.20 7.13
N TRP A 429 11.24 -7.51 8.26
CA TRP A 429 10.12 -7.49 9.21
C TRP A 429 9.01 -6.51 8.80
N GLY A 430 8.73 -6.39 7.53
CA GLY A 430 7.61 -5.60 7.00
C GLY A 430 7.97 -4.17 6.60
N THR A 431 9.23 -3.77 6.68
CA THR A 431 9.66 -2.42 6.26
C THR A 431 10.17 -2.39 4.82
N ASP A 432 10.78 -3.46 4.34
CA ASP A 432 11.22 -3.61 2.96
C ASP A 432 11.69 -5.06 2.69
N LEU A 433 10.80 -5.89 2.18
CA LEU A 433 11.12 -7.27 1.84
C LEU A 433 11.99 -7.38 0.57
N PHE A 434 11.82 -6.44 -0.37
CA PHE A 434 12.41 -6.49 -1.71
C PHE A 434 13.69 -5.67 -1.85
N GLY A 435 13.97 -4.81 -0.91
CA GLY A 435 15.18 -3.99 -0.85
C GLY A 435 14.99 -2.59 -1.44
N MET A 436 15.69 -1.64 -0.85
CA MET A 436 15.54 -0.21 -1.14
C MET A 436 16.08 0.19 -2.53
N GLN A 437 16.76 -0.70 -3.24
CA GLN A 437 17.24 -0.47 -4.61
C GLN A 437 16.08 -0.24 -5.62
N THR A 438 14.85 -0.66 -5.29
CA THR A 438 13.66 -0.37 -6.11
C THR A 438 13.33 1.12 -6.09
N VAL A 439 13.50 1.77 -4.93
CA VAL A 439 13.36 3.23 -4.79
C VAL A 439 14.44 3.96 -5.56
N ASP A 440 15.69 3.49 -5.51
CA ASP A 440 16.81 4.08 -6.26
C ASP A 440 16.58 3.96 -7.77
N TRP A 441 16.10 2.80 -8.24
CA TRP A 441 15.72 2.62 -9.63
C TRP A 441 14.65 3.63 -10.08
N LEU A 442 13.62 3.84 -9.27
CA LEU A 442 12.56 4.81 -9.59
C LEU A 442 13.12 6.25 -9.60
N ALA A 443 14.01 6.58 -8.67
CA ALA A 443 14.67 7.87 -8.62
C ALA A 443 15.48 8.14 -9.90
N GLU A 444 16.22 7.17 -10.42
CA GLU A 444 16.94 7.30 -11.69
C GLU A 444 16.00 7.64 -12.86
N LYS A 445 14.80 7.04 -12.90
CA LYS A 445 13.81 7.34 -13.96
C LYS A 445 13.24 8.75 -13.82
N LEU A 446 13.03 9.22 -12.59
CA LEU A 446 12.49 10.56 -12.32
C LEU A 446 13.49 11.69 -12.57
N GLU A 447 14.77 11.42 -12.36
CA GLU A 447 15.86 12.41 -12.52
C GLU A 447 16.46 12.41 -13.93
N SER A 448 16.17 11.39 -14.75
CA SER A 448 16.63 11.34 -16.14
C SER A 448 15.94 12.43 -16.95
N PRO A 449 16.71 13.22 -17.77
CA PRO A 449 16.11 14.15 -18.70
C PRO A 449 15.15 13.40 -19.62
N ALA A 450 14.08 14.06 -20.02
CA ALA A 450 13.17 13.50 -21.05
C ALA A 450 13.99 13.19 -22.31
N PRO A 451 13.78 12.02 -22.95
CA PRO A 451 14.48 11.60 -24.13
C PRO A 451 14.26 12.55 -25.33
#